data_7b6ad093a9306896dac3c56c9cff9efa
#
_entry.id   7b6ad093a9306896dac3c56c9cff9efa
#
_cell.length_a   1.000
_cell.length_b   1.000
_cell.length_c   1.000
_cell.angle_alpha   90.00
_cell.angle_beta   90.00
_cell.angle_gamma   90.00
#
_symmetry.space_group_name_H-M   'P 1'
#
loop_
_entity.id
_entity.type
_entity.pdbx_description
1 polymer ?
#
loop_
_entity_poly.entity_id
_entity_poly.type
_entity_poly.pdbx_seq_one_letter_code
_entity_poly.pdbx_strand_id
1 'polypeptide(L)'
;DPGIELLRSAIKTPIYGIAESGILTALSRGKRFGVIAISEGSIGRHRTYIEKMGFASRLANERSLDMTVDQTAQGAHTFEKLIEIGGKLLKDGADVIILGCAGMATHRLELEKELNVPIIDPTQAAVSMALGSLVL
;
A
#
# COMPACT_ATOMS: atom_id res chain seq x y z
N ASP A 1 -10.33 -0.89 2.26
CA ASP A 1 -11.12 -2.16 2.30
C ASP A 1 -12.54 -1.92 2.87
N PRO A 2 -13.36 -1.08 2.23
CA PRO A 2 -14.71 -0.83 2.71
C PRO A 2 -15.56 -2.09 2.67
N GLY A 3 -16.35 -2.32 3.73
CA GLY A 3 -17.27 -3.45 3.82
C GLY A 3 -16.67 -4.81 4.18
N ILE A 4 -15.35 -4.90 4.38
CA ILE A 4 -14.67 -6.18 4.65
C ILE A 4 -15.21 -6.90 5.90
N GLU A 5 -15.50 -6.17 6.96
CA GLU A 5 -16.04 -6.74 8.20
C GLU A 5 -17.46 -7.27 8.00
N LEU A 6 -18.28 -6.53 7.25
CA LEU A 6 -19.64 -6.97 6.91
C LEU A 6 -19.59 -8.25 6.07
N LEU A 7 -18.73 -8.31 5.07
CA LEU A 7 -18.55 -9.52 4.25
C LEU A 7 -18.10 -10.71 5.08
N ARG A 8 -17.11 -10.53 5.95
CA ARG A 8 -16.61 -11.58 6.84
C ARG A 8 -17.66 -12.08 7.83
N SER A 9 -18.61 -11.23 8.24
CA SER A 9 -19.73 -11.64 9.09
C SER A 9 -20.84 -12.37 8.34
N ALA A 10 -21.00 -12.09 7.04
CA ALA A 10 -22.09 -12.60 6.23
C ALA A 10 -21.78 -13.92 5.52
N ILE A 11 -20.53 -14.20 5.19
CA ILE A 11 -20.11 -15.37 4.41
C ILE A 11 -18.92 -16.08 5.04
N LYS A 12 -18.85 -17.40 4.82
CA LYS A 12 -17.77 -18.26 5.36
C LYS A 12 -16.52 -18.29 4.49
N THR A 13 -16.64 -17.88 3.23
CA THR A 13 -15.49 -17.82 2.32
C THR A 13 -14.48 -16.81 2.84
N PRO A 14 -13.17 -17.11 2.87
CA PRO A 14 -12.15 -16.17 3.27
C PRO A 14 -12.18 -14.89 2.43
N ILE A 15 -12.12 -13.75 3.09
CA ILE A 15 -12.13 -12.43 2.47
C ILE A 15 -10.80 -11.73 2.75
N TYR A 16 -10.10 -11.33 1.70
CA TYR A 16 -8.82 -10.63 1.75
C TYR A 16 -9.00 -9.18 1.31
N GLY A 17 -8.74 -8.24 2.21
CA GLY A 17 -8.69 -6.82 1.89
C GLY A 17 -7.34 -6.46 1.26
N ILE A 18 -7.34 -5.66 0.21
CA ILE A 18 -6.08 -5.28 -0.44
C ILE A 18 -5.22 -4.38 0.45
N ALA A 19 -5.81 -3.41 1.16
CA ALA A 19 -5.06 -2.55 2.08
C ALA A 19 -4.53 -3.35 3.27
N GLU A 20 -5.35 -4.20 3.90
CA GLU A 20 -4.94 -5.10 4.98
C GLU A 20 -3.77 -6.00 4.53
N SER A 21 -3.91 -6.66 3.38
CA SER A 21 -2.87 -7.55 2.84
C SER A 21 -1.58 -6.80 2.52
N GLY A 22 -1.68 -5.59 1.98
CA GLY A 22 -0.53 -4.72 1.73
C GLY A 22 0.21 -4.37 3.01
N ILE A 23 -0.50 -3.98 4.07
CA ILE A 23 0.08 -3.64 5.37
C ILE A 23 0.75 -4.86 6.01
N LEU A 24 0.06 -6.00 6.07
CA LEU A 24 0.61 -7.23 6.65
C LEU A 24 1.87 -7.70 5.90
N THR A 25 1.86 -7.60 4.57
CA THR A 25 3.04 -7.91 3.74
C THR A 25 4.18 -6.93 4.02
N ALA A 26 3.90 -5.63 4.13
CA ALA A 26 4.91 -4.63 4.46
C ALA A 26 5.54 -4.90 5.84
N LEU A 27 4.72 -5.23 6.84
CA LEU A 27 5.19 -5.55 8.19
C LEU A 27 6.06 -6.81 8.26
N SER A 28 5.96 -7.72 7.29
CA SER A 28 6.85 -8.88 7.16
C SER A 28 8.20 -8.53 6.52
N ARG A 29 8.33 -7.35 5.89
CA ARG A 29 9.51 -6.93 5.12
C ARG A 29 10.24 -5.73 5.69
N GLY A 30 9.60 -4.97 6.58
CA GLY A 30 10.18 -3.78 7.18
C GLY A 30 9.65 -3.49 8.58
N LYS A 31 10.34 -2.61 9.29
CA LYS A 31 9.95 -2.18 10.63
C LYS A 31 8.88 -1.11 10.60
N ARG A 32 9.01 -0.17 9.67
CA ARG A 32 8.09 0.97 9.50
C ARG A 32 7.74 1.15 8.05
N PHE A 33 6.45 1.14 7.74
CA PHE A 33 5.99 1.33 6.38
C PHE A 33 5.60 2.78 6.09
N GLY A 34 5.86 3.19 4.85
CA GLY A 34 5.30 4.41 4.27
C GLY A 34 4.21 4.07 3.27
N VAL A 35 3.27 4.97 3.05
CA VAL A 35 2.21 4.80 2.04
C VAL A 35 2.26 5.93 1.04
N ILE A 36 2.29 5.60 -0.26
CA ILE A 36 2.10 6.57 -1.34
C ILE A 36 0.62 6.61 -1.67
N ALA A 37 -0.10 7.61 -1.20
CA ALA A 37 -1.51 7.84 -1.49
C ALA A 37 -1.69 8.48 -2.86
N ILE A 38 -2.85 8.29 -3.48
CA ILE A 38 -3.17 8.95 -4.76
C ILE A 38 -3.48 10.43 -4.56
N SER A 39 -4.19 10.78 -3.48
CA SER A 39 -4.59 12.15 -3.16
C SER A 39 -4.54 12.41 -1.65
N GLU A 40 -4.36 13.66 -1.28
CA GLU A 40 -4.39 14.12 0.12
C GLU A 40 -5.70 13.74 0.82
N GLY A 41 -6.83 13.84 0.12
CA GLY A 41 -8.15 13.52 0.66
C GLY A 41 -8.35 12.05 1.07
N SER A 42 -7.47 11.13 0.67
CA SER A 42 -7.53 9.72 1.06
C SER A 42 -6.80 9.42 2.38
N ILE A 43 -5.82 10.25 2.76
CA ILE A 43 -4.92 10.01 3.90
C ILE A 43 -5.67 9.84 5.21
N GLY A 44 -6.64 10.69 5.50
CA GLY A 44 -7.41 10.61 6.75
C GLY A 44 -8.12 9.27 6.93
N ARG A 45 -8.75 8.76 5.85
CA ARG A 45 -9.42 7.45 5.88
C ARG A 45 -8.44 6.30 6.06
N HIS A 46 -7.28 6.36 5.40
CA HIS A 46 -6.24 5.34 5.52
C HIS A 46 -5.69 5.30 6.94
N ARG A 47 -5.39 6.45 7.54
CA ARG A 47 -4.90 6.52 8.93
C ARG A 47 -5.88 5.94 9.93
N THR A 48 -7.18 6.29 9.82
CA THR A 48 -8.23 5.70 10.66
C THR A 48 -8.26 4.17 10.52
N TYR A 49 -8.11 3.65 9.30
CA TYR A 49 -8.09 2.22 9.06
C TYR A 49 -6.83 1.56 9.67
N ILE A 50 -5.66 2.16 9.49
CA ILE A 50 -4.39 1.68 10.06
C ILE A 50 -4.45 1.68 11.60
N GLU A 51 -5.02 2.72 12.21
CA GLU A 51 -5.25 2.81 13.66
C GLU A 51 -6.17 1.68 14.14
N LYS A 52 -7.28 1.44 13.45
CA LYS A 52 -8.21 0.37 13.76
C LYS A 52 -7.57 -1.02 13.69
N MET A 53 -6.63 -1.23 12.77
CA MET A 53 -5.84 -2.45 12.68
C MET A 53 -4.76 -2.57 13.77
N GLY A 54 -4.51 -1.52 14.55
CA GLY A 54 -3.49 -1.50 15.60
C GLY A 54 -2.06 -1.25 15.11
N PHE A 55 -1.88 -0.79 13.87
CA PHE A 55 -0.55 -0.60 13.25
C PHE A 55 -0.09 0.85 13.11
N ALA A 56 -0.76 1.80 13.78
CA ALA A 56 -0.40 3.22 13.72
C ALA A 56 1.06 3.50 14.10
N SER A 57 1.59 2.80 15.11
CA SER A 57 2.98 2.92 15.56
C SER A 57 4.02 2.45 14.52
N ARG A 58 3.58 1.66 13.55
CA ARG A 58 4.43 1.12 12.47
C ARG A 58 4.34 1.97 11.18
N LEU A 59 3.41 2.91 11.10
CA LEU A 59 3.33 3.89 10.01
C LEU A 59 4.41 4.97 10.19
N ALA A 60 5.34 5.07 9.25
CA ALA A 60 6.32 6.16 9.23
C ALA A 60 5.65 7.46 8.81
N ASN A 61 5.00 7.45 7.67
CA ASN A 61 4.17 8.54 7.16
C ASN A 61 3.35 8.08 5.95
N GLU A 62 2.43 8.91 5.53
CA GLU A 62 1.69 8.80 4.29
C GLU A 62 1.78 10.11 3.52
N ARG A 63 2.09 10.05 2.22
CA ARG A 63 2.24 11.21 1.35
C ARG A 63 1.50 10.98 0.04
N SER A 64 0.85 12.01 -0.47
CA SER A 64 0.08 11.92 -1.71
C SER A 64 0.90 12.27 -2.94
N LEU A 65 0.53 11.67 -4.07
CA LEU A 65 1.00 12.06 -5.40
C LEU A 65 0.25 13.27 -5.94
N ASP A 66 -0.97 13.53 -5.43
CA ASP A 66 -1.91 14.53 -5.95
C ASP A 66 -2.15 14.38 -7.45
N MET A 67 -2.46 13.15 -7.85
CA MET A 67 -2.76 12.75 -9.22
C MET A 67 -4.12 12.06 -9.30
N THR A 68 -4.73 12.03 -10.47
CA THR A 68 -5.90 11.19 -10.73
C THR A 68 -5.49 9.73 -10.99
N VAL A 69 -6.45 8.79 -10.89
CA VAL A 69 -6.21 7.37 -11.18
C VAL A 69 -5.69 7.19 -12.60
N ASP A 70 -6.28 7.87 -13.58
CA ASP A 70 -5.86 7.78 -14.98
C ASP A 70 -4.44 8.31 -15.19
N GLN A 71 -4.07 9.37 -14.49
CA GLN A 71 -2.72 9.92 -14.55
C GLN A 71 -1.68 8.97 -13.94
N THR A 72 -2.02 8.22 -12.89
CA THR A 72 -1.07 7.29 -12.25
C THR A 72 -0.75 6.07 -13.10
N ALA A 73 -1.60 5.71 -14.04
CA ALA A 73 -1.38 4.59 -14.96
C ALA A 73 -0.52 4.97 -16.19
N GLN A 74 -0.31 6.26 -16.44
CA GLN A 74 0.31 6.75 -17.68
C GLN A 74 1.57 7.60 -17.43
N GLY A 75 2.74 7.04 -17.82
CA GLY A 75 3.86 7.85 -18.24
C GLY A 75 5.02 8.07 -17.26
N ALA A 76 6.13 8.57 -17.84
CA ALA A 76 7.40 8.88 -17.15
C ALA A 76 7.25 9.87 -16.00
N HIS A 77 6.36 10.86 -16.11
CA HIS A 77 6.13 11.86 -15.07
C HIS A 77 5.56 11.24 -13.77
N THR A 78 4.74 10.19 -13.88
CA THR A 78 4.26 9.45 -12.69
C THR A 78 5.40 8.78 -11.97
N PHE A 79 6.31 8.15 -12.70
CA PHE A 79 7.46 7.46 -12.12
C PHE A 79 8.39 8.43 -11.38
N GLU A 80 8.71 9.58 -11.97
CA GLU A 80 9.50 10.63 -11.31
C GLU A 80 8.89 11.10 -10.00
N LYS A 81 7.57 11.33 -9.98
CA LYS A 81 6.83 11.68 -8.75
C LYS A 81 6.87 10.56 -7.71
N LEU A 82 6.74 9.30 -8.14
CA LEU A 82 6.83 8.16 -7.23
C LEU A 82 8.21 8.09 -6.56
N ILE A 83 9.30 8.33 -7.30
CA ILE A 83 10.65 8.42 -6.74
C ILE A 83 10.74 9.57 -5.73
N GLU A 84 10.25 10.75 -6.08
CA GLU A 84 10.27 11.93 -5.19
C GLU A 84 9.54 11.66 -3.87
N ILE A 85 8.29 11.18 -3.95
CA ILE A 85 7.45 10.91 -2.78
C ILE A 85 8.01 9.73 -1.97
N GLY A 86 8.46 8.68 -2.64
CA GLY A 86 9.14 7.55 -2.00
C GLY A 86 10.38 8.00 -1.23
N GLY A 87 11.23 8.82 -1.83
CA GLY A 87 12.41 9.39 -1.16
C GLY A 87 12.06 10.24 0.07
N LYS A 88 10.94 10.97 0.05
CA LYS A 88 10.44 11.69 1.24
C LYS A 88 9.97 10.73 2.33
N LEU A 89 9.31 9.63 1.98
CA LEU A 89 8.88 8.60 2.95
C LEU A 89 10.08 7.90 3.61
N LEU A 90 11.17 7.65 2.87
CA LEU A 90 12.41 7.12 3.46
C LEU A 90 13.01 8.09 4.48
N LYS A 91 12.99 9.40 4.20
CA LYS A 91 13.42 10.44 5.16
C LYS A 91 12.52 10.51 6.39
N ASP A 92 11.23 10.18 6.27
CA ASP A 92 10.29 10.06 7.38
C ASP A 92 10.52 8.79 8.22
N GLY A 93 11.45 7.93 7.81
CA GLY A 93 11.83 6.71 8.51
C GLY A 93 11.13 5.44 8.03
N ALA A 94 10.53 5.45 6.85
CA ALA A 94 10.04 4.22 6.23
C ALA A 94 11.22 3.37 5.72
N ASP A 95 11.13 2.06 5.88
CA ASP A 95 12.06 1.06 5.33
C ASP A 95 11.35 0.07 4.38
N VAL A 96 10.06 0.26 4.17
CA VAL A 96 9.22 -0.41 3.17
C VAL A 96 8.12 0.56 2.73
N ILE A 97 7.71 0.51 1.46
CA ILE A 97 6.70 1.41 0.92
C ILE A 97 5.54 0.61 0.34
N ILE A 98 4.31 1.07 0.61
CA ILE A 98 3.07 0.51 0.08
C ILE A 98 2.52 1.48 -0.98
N LEU A 99 2.16 0.95 -2.15
CA LEU A 99 1.48 1.70 -3.19
C LEU A 99 -0.02 1.80 -2.86
N GLY A 100 -0.51 3.00 -2.63
CA GLY A 100 -1.89 3.25 -2.21
C GLY A 100 -2.94 3.21 -3.33
N CYS A 101 -2.53 2.91 -4.57
CA CYS A 101 -3.43 2.79 -5.71
C CYS A 101 -2.94 1.72 -6.68
N ALA A 102 -3.86 0.87 -7.17
CA ALA A 102 -3.55 -0.18 -8.15
C ALA A 102 -2.95 0.35 -9.47
N GLY A 103 -3.27 1.59 -9.87
CA GLY A 103 -2.67 2.24 -11.03
C GLY A 103 -1.15 2.44 -10.94
N MET A 104 -0.57 2.37 -9.75
CA MET A 104 0.88 2.47 -9.54
C MET A 104 1.62 1.13 -9.70
N ALA A 105 0.90 0.01 -9.79
CA ALA A 105 1.47 -1.35 -9.78
C ALA A 105 2.51 -1.59 -10.88
N THR A 106 2.32 -1.00 -12.06
CA THR A 106 3.25 -1.11 -13.20
C THR A 106 4.64 -0.58 -12.89
N HIS A 107 4.76 0.35 -11.95
CA HIS A 107 6.01 0.98 -11.54
C HIS A 107 6.72 0.25 -10.40
N ARG A 108 6.11 -0.76 -9.80
CA ARG A 108 6.59 -1.41 -8.58
C ARG A 108 8.05 -1.87 -8.66
N LEU A 109 8.38 -2.67 -9.67
CA LEU A 109 9.71 -3.29 -9.78
C LEU A 109 10.81 -2.26 -10.04
N GLU A 110 10.52 -1.26 -10.85
CA GLU A 110 11.47 -0.21 -11.18
C GLU A 110 11.69 0.73 -9.98
N LEU A 111 10.60 1.07 -9.27
CA LEU A 111 10.65 1.87 -8.06
C LEU A 111 11.42 1.17 -6.91
N GLU A 112 11.26 -0.15 -6.77
CA GLU A 112 12.00 -0.97 -5.81
C GLU A 112 13.51 -0.92 -6.06
N LYS A 113 13.93 -0.96 -7.33
CA LYS A 113 15.34 -0.82 -7.72
C LYS A 113 15.87 0.57 -7.42
N GLU A 114 15.11 1.59 -7.76
CA GLU A 114 15.54 2.99 -7.62
C GLU A 114 15.64 3.42 -6.16
N LEU A 115 14.67 3.06 -5.33
CA LEU A 115 14.65 3.42 -3.91
C LEU A 115 15.43 2.45 -3.01
N ASN A 116 15.78 1.28 -3.53
CA ASN A 116 16.49 0.21 -2.81
C ASN A 116 15.81 -0.22 -1.49
N VAL A 117 14.48 -0.24 -1.48
CA VAL A 117 13.65 -0.76 -0.38
C VAL A 117 12.49 -1.56 -0.95
N PRO A 118 11.90 -2.51 -0.20
CA PRO A 118 10.75 -3.26 -0.67
C PRO A 118 9.58 -2.33 -1.01
N ILE A 119 8.98 -2.55 -2.19
CA ILE A 119 7.78 -1.85 -2.64
C ILE A 119 6.64 -2.86 -2.72
N ILE A 120 5.57 -2.61 -1.99
CA ILE A 120 4.43 -3.50 -1.87
C ILE A 120 3.29 -3.01 -2.76
N ASP A 121 2.86 -3.85 -3.69
CA ASP A 121 1.58 -3.71 -4.37
C ASP A 121 0.52 -4.46 -3.56
N PRO A 122 -0.47 -3.75 -2.99
CA PRO A 122 -1.51 -4.35 -2.16
C PRO A 122 -2.35 -5.42 -2.89
N THR A 123 -2.57 -5.24 -4.19
CA THR A 123 -3.34 -6.21 -4.99
C THR A 123 -2.57 -7.53 -5.12
N GLN A 124 -1.28 -7.48 -5.44
CA GLN A 124 -0.44 -8.67 -5.48
C GLN A 124 -0.33 -9.33 -4.10
N ALA A 125 -0.25 -8.54 -3.03
CA ALA A 125 -0.22 -9.05 -1.67
C ALA A 125 -1.50 -9.82 -1.33
N ALA A 126 -2.68 -9.27 -1.65
CA ALA A 126 -3.96 -9.93 -1.40
C ALA A 126 -4.11 -11.23 -2.20
N VAL A 127 -3.73 -11.23 -3.48
CA VAL A 127 -3.74 -12.44 -4.32
C VAL A 127 -2.80 -13.50 -3.76
N SER A 128 -1.61 -13.12 -3.34
CA SER A 128 -0.63 -14.06 -2.74
C SER A 128 -1.15 -14.68 -1.45
N MET A 129 -1.79 -13.90 -0.58
CA MET A 129 -2.42 -14.40 0.65
C MET A 129 -3.58 -15.35 0.34
N ALA A 130 -4.44 -14.99 -0.63
CA ALA A 130 -5.54 -15.84 -1.05
C ALA A 130 -5.06 -17.18 -1.60
N LEU A 131 -4.04 -17.18 -2.46
CA LEU A 131 -3.43 -18.39 -2.99
C LEU A 131 -2.78 -19.22 -1.88
N GLY A 132 -2.04 -18.60 -0.98
CA GLY A 132 -1.43 -19.25 0.18
C GLY A 132 -2.44 -19.95 1.09
N SER A 133 -3.64 -19.40 1.24
CA SER A 133 -4.70 -19.99 2.07
C SER A 133 -5.30 -21.26 1.48
N LEU A 134 -5.12 -21.52 0.18
CA LEU A 134 -5.62 -22.76 -0.46
C LEU A 134 -4.85 -24.00 -0.02
N VAL A 135 -3.69 -23.81 0.60
CA VAL A 135 -2.83 -24.93 1.08
C VAL A 135 -2.84 -25.06 2.61
N LEU A 136 -3.61 -24.24 3.29
CA LEU A 136 -3.83 -24.28 4.74
C LEU A 136 -5.16 -24.96 5.05
#